data_2fcf60d660e6a097d03ebec5e0077358
#
_entry.id   2fcf60d660e6a097d03ebec5e0077358
#
_cell.length_a   1.000
_cell.length_b   1.000
_cell.length_c   1.000
_cell.angle_alpha   90.00
_cell.angle_beta   90.00
_cell.angle_gamma   90.00
#
_symmetry.space_group_name_H-M   'P 1'
#
loop_
_entity.id
_entity.type
_entity.pdbx_description
1 polymer ?
#
loop_
_entity_poly.entity_id
_entity_poly.type
_entity_poly.pdbx_seq_one_letter_code
_entity_poly.pdbx_strand_id
1 'polypeptide(L)'
;MKKFICMLLAMAFLASGAASCASEGFSVAAKGAVLIDAASGRVLFGQNENARYPMASTTKIMTALLALENCALDEEVTASENANGVPGTSIYLGVGETLTIEQMLYGLLLRSGNDAAVAIAEHVSGSVADFAALMNKRAVELDADAHYENPHGLDADGHEASALAL
;
A
#
# COMPACT_ATOMS: atom_id res chain seq x y z
N MET A 1 18.65 -18.05 53.75
CA MET A 1 19.42 -16.95 53.13
C MET A 1 19.92 -17.26 51.73
N LYS A 2 20.62 -18.37 51.44
CA LYS A 2 21.12 -18.69 50.07
C LYS A 2 20.03 -18.81 48.97
N LYS A 3 18.83 -19.37 49.29
CA LYS A 3 17.71 -19.51 48.34
C LYS A 3 17.06 -18.16 48.00
N PHE A 4 17.04 -17.20 48.93
CA PHE A 4 16.50 -15.84 48.70
C PHE A 4 17.42 -15.00 47.81
N ILE A 5 18.74 -15.18 47.94
CA ILE A 5 19.76 -14.47 47.14
C ILE A 5 19.71 -14.97 45.68
N CYS A 6 19.53 -16.28 45.44
CA CYS A 6 19.39 -16.82 44.09
C CYS A 6 18.09 -16.34 43.38
N MET A 7 16.99 -16.16 44.12
CA MET A 7 15.72 -15.68 43.57
C MET A 7 15.79 -14.18 43.22
N LEU A 8 16.51 -13.38 44.03
CA LEU A 8 16.76 -11.96 43.73
C LEU A 8 17.71 -11.77 42.53
N LEU A 9 18.72 -12.63 42.37
CA LEU A 9 19.61 -12.62 41.19
C LEU A 9 18.90 -13.06 39.92
N ALA A 10 17.98 -14.04 39.96
CA ALA A 10 17.17 -14.45 38.81
C ALA A 10 16.18 -13.36 38.38
N MET A 11 15.62 -12.60 39.35
CA MET A 11 14.71 -11.50 39.04
C MET A 11 15.42 -10.27 38.45
N ALA A 12 16.71 -10.06 38.82
CA ALA A 12 17.52 -8.99 38.25
C ALA A 12 17.94 -9.28 36.80
N PHE A 13 18.02 -10.56 36.38
CA PHE A 13 18.33 -10.95 35.00
C PHE A 13 17.13 -10.86 34.04
N LEU A 14 15.90 -10.92 34.57
CA LEU A 14 14.68 -10.74 33.81
C LEU A 14 14.31 -9.27 33.56
N ALA A 15 14.98 -8.34 34.27
CA ALA A 15 14.79 -6.89 34.11
C ALA A 15 15.77 -6.24 33.12
N SER A 16 16.62 -6.99 32.43
CA SER A 16 17.35 -6.53 31.26
C SER A 16 16.39 -6.46 30.07
N GLY A 17 15.48 -5.49 30.17
CA GLY A 17 14.61 -5.09 29.08
C GLY A 17 15.44 -4.84 27.84
N ALA A 18 14.97 -5.34 26.70
CA ALA A 18 15.49 -5.01 25.41
C ALA A 18 15.76 -3.50 25.35
N ALA A 19 17.02 -3.12 25.38
CA ALA A 19 17.42 -1.76 25.06
C ALA A 19 16.98 -1.57 23.59
N SER A 20 15.84 -0.90 23.41
CA SER A 20 15.51 -0.32 22.12
C SER A 20 16.68 0.58 21.79
N CYS A 21 17.53 0.17 20.86
CA CYS A 21 18.47 1.07 20.23
C CYS A 21 17.63 2.09 19.45
N ALA A 22 17.14 3.10 20.15
CA ALA A 22 16.75 4.33 19.50
C ALA A 22 18.04 4.88 18.89
N SER A 23 18.17 4.79 17.58
CA SER A 23 19.26 5.42 16.83
C SER A 23 19.04 6.93 16.98
N GLU A 24 19.63 7.51 18.02
CA GLU A 24 19.68 8.96 18.17
C GLU A 24 20.40 9.53 16.95
N GLY A 25 19.65 10.22 16.09
CA GLY A 25 20.21 11.10 15.06
C GLY A 25 19.86 10.81 13.61
N PHE A 26 19.15 9.73 13.26
CA PHE A 26 18.70 9.53 11.89
C PHE A 26 17.21 9.90 11.73
N SER A 27 16.93 10.87 10.86
CA SER A 27 15.58 11.23 10.46
C SER A 27 15.53 11.53 8.97
N VAL A 28 14.37 11.33 8.36
CA VAL A 28 14.12 11.62 6.96
C VAL A 28 13.10 12.75 6.82
N ALA A 29 13.18 13.51 5.73
CA ALA A 29 12.24 14.60 5.43
C ALA A 29 10.89 14.05 4.92
N ALA A 30 10.26 13.16 5.70
CA ALA A 30 8.96 12.56 5.42
C ALA A 30 8.09 12.57 6.69
N LYS A 31 6.76 12.60 6.54
CA LYS A 31 5.83 12.48 7.68
C LYS A 31 5.86 11.09 8.30
N GLY A 32 5.87 10.05 7.47
CA GLY A 32 6.03 8.65 7.84
C GLY A 32 7.06 7.99 6.95
N ALA A 33 7.88 7.09 7.49
CA ALA A 33 8.86 6.32 6.75
C ALA A 33 9.16 4.99 7.43
N VAL A 34 9.49 3.98 6.63
CA VAL A 34 9.95 2.68 7.10
C VAL A 34 11.05 2.17 6.19
N LEU A 35 12.04 1.49 6.76
CA LEU A 35 13.04 0.71 6.04
C LEU A 35 12.92 -0.75 6.49
N ILE A 36 12.74 -1.65 5.55
CA ILE A 36 12.52 -3.07 5.81
C ILE A 36 13.61 -3.88 5.10
N ASP A 37 14.12 -4.88 5.76
CA ASP A 37 14.90 -5.94 5.10
C ASP A 37 13.95 -6.82 4.28
N ALA A 38 14.09 -6.78 2.97
CA ALA A 38 13.17 -7.44 2.04
C ALA A 38 13.15 -8.98 2.17
N ALA A 39 14.23 -9.60 2.66
CA ALA A 39 14.31 -11.05 2.78
C ALA A 39 13.64 -11.57 4.06
N SER A 40 13.72 -10.81 5.16
CA SER A 40 13.22 -11.23 6.47
C SER A 40 11.95 -10.50 6.93
N GLY A 41 11.55 -9.42 6.26
CA GLY A 41 10.46 -8.54 6.69
C GLY A 41 10.80 -7.69 7.92
N ARG A 42 12.06 -7.75 8.42
CA ARG A 42 12.45 -7.04 9.63
C ARG A 42 12.53 -5.53 9.38
N VAL A 43 11.83 -4.76 10.22
CA VAL A 43 11.96 -3.29 10.24
C VAL A 43 13.33 -2.91 10.77
N LEU A 44 14.10 -2.17 9.99
CA LEU A 44 15.43 -1.66 10.30
C LEU A 44 15.38 -0.21 10.80
N PHE A 45 14.43 0.57 10.33
CA PHE A 45 14.16 1.94 10.73
C PHE A 45 12.68 2.25 10.57
N GLY A 46 12.12 3.03 11.51
CA GLY A 46 10.76 3.52 11.46
C GLY A 46 10.67 4.97 11.96
N GLN A 47 9.91 5.79 11.29
CA GLN A 47 9.56 7.15 11.68
C GLN A 47 8.07 7.33 11.44
N ASN A 48 7.25 7.40 12.51
CA ASN A 48 5.79 7.44 12.41
C ASN A 48 5.22 6.39 11.44
N GLU A 49 5.85 5.23 11.40
CA GLU A 49 5.61 4.17 10.41
C GLU A 49 4.19 3.59 10.49
N ASN A 50 3.55 3.70 11.67
CA ASN A 50 2.18 3.26 11.92
C ASN A 50 1.15 4.41 11.83
N ALA A 51 1.57 5.66 11.61
CA ALA A 51 0.64 6.77 11.46
C ALA A 51 0.06 6.78 10.04
N ARG A 52 -1.26 6.97 9.93
CA ARG A 52 -1.96 7.05 8.64
C ARG A 52 -1.80 8.43 8.01
N TYR A 53 -1.57 8.43 6.72
CA TYR A 53 -1.48 9.63 5.89
C TYR A 53 -2.15 9.40 4.53
N PRO A 54 -2.65 10.44 3.87
CA PRO A 54 -3.04 10.35 2.47
C PRO A 54 -1.89 9.80 1.64
N MET A 55 -2.15 8.74 0.89
CA MET A 55 -1.10 7.96 0.24
C MET A 55 -0.85 8.37 -1.21
N ALA A 56 -1.71 9.22 -1.79
CA ALA A 56 -1.63 9.64 -3.18
C ALA A 56 -1.43 8.43 -4.13
N SER A 57 -0.58 8.57 -5.15
CA SER A 57 -0.39 7.52 -6.16
C SER A 57 0.28 6.23 -5.68
N THR A 58 0.74 6.13 -4.42
CA THR A 58 1.15 4.83 -3.86
C THR A 58 -0.02 3.85 -3.73
N THR A 59 -1.26 4.34 -3.72
CA THR A 59 -2.50 3.56 -3.90
C THR A 59 -2.41 2.56 -5.06
N LYS A 60 -1.76 2.95 -6.16
CA LYS A 60 -1.65 2.14 -7.38
C LYS A 60 -0.85 0.85 -7.21
N ILE A 61 -0.10 0.72 -6.12
CA ILE A 61 0.55 -0.55 -5.74
C ILE A 61 -0.52 -1.61 -5.47
N MET A 62 -1.55 -1.29 -4.67
CA MET A 62 -2.66 -2.19 -4.40
C MET A 62 -3.49 -2.45 -5.67
N THR A 63 -3.70 -1.44 -6.51
CA THR A 63 -4.40 -1.61 -7.80
C THR A 63 -3.66 -2.58 -8.71
N ALA A 64 -2.33 -2.44 -8.82
CA ALA A 64 -1.50 -3.34 -9.61
C ALA A 64 -1.49 -4.77 -9.04
N LEU A 65 -1.39 -4.91 -7.71
CA LEU A 65 -1.45 -6.20 -7.04
C LEU A 65 -2.75 -6.94 -7.38
N LEU A 66 -3.89 -6.28 -7.24
CA LEU A 66 -5.19 -6.88 -7.53
C LEU A 66 -5.37 -7.20 -9.02
N ALA A 67 -4.85 -6.37 -9.93
CA ALA A 67 -4.84 -6.70 -11.35
C ALA A 67 -4.06 -8.00 -11.62
N LEU A 68 -2.87 -8.14 -11.04
CA LEU A 68 -2.02 -9.33 -11.19
C LEU A 68 -2.60 -10.58 -10.52
N GLU A 69 -3.38 -10.43 -9.46
CA GLU A 69 -4.03 -11.53 -8.75
C GLU A 69 -5.31 -12.04 -9.45
N ASN A 70 -5.97 -11.20 -10.26
CA ASN A 70 -7.29 -11.50 -10.82
C ASN A 70 -7.33 -11.62 -12.35
N CYS A 71 -6.32 -11.16 -13.08
CA CYS A 71 -6.31 -11.12 -14.55
C CYS A 71 -5.04 -11.76 -15.13
N ALA A 72 -5.15 -12.28 -16.34
CA ALA A 72 -3.99 -12.63 -17.15
C ALA A 72 -3.36 -11.37 -17.77
N LEU A 73 -2.03 -11.36 -17.98
CA LEU A 73 -1.33 -10.19 -18.52
C LEU A 73 -1.75 -9.82 -19.95
N ASP A 74 -2.15 -10.80 -20.74
CA ASP A 74 -2.61 -10.67 -22.11
C ASP A 74 -4.13 -10.43 -22.24
N GLU A 75 -4.84 -10.39 -21.11
CA GLU A 75 -6.27 -10.10 -21.07
C GLU A 75 -6.54 -8.64 -21.50
N GLU A 76 -7.54 -8.44 -22.36
CA GLU A 76 -7.87 -7.14 -22.92
C GLU A 76 -8.83 -6.36 -22.01
N VAL A 77 -8.46 -5.11 -21.73
CA VAL A 77 -9.24 -4.13 -20.97
C VAL A 77 -9.69 -3.02 -21.88
N THR A 78 -10.99 -2.75 -21.90
CA THR A 78 -11.57 -1.65 -22.69
C THR A 78 -11.88 -0.46 -21.77
N ALA A 79 -11.35 0.71 -22.11
CA ALA A 79 -11.58 1.93 -21.36
C ALA A 79 -13.03 2.42 -21.50
N SER A 80 -13.70 2.64 -20.39
CA SER A 80 -15.03 3.18 -20.29
C SER A 80 -15.06 4.72 -20.41
N GLU A 81 -16.27 5.30 -20.43
CA GLU A 81 -16.45 6.75 -20.29
C GLU A 81 -15.94 7.25 -18.92
N ASN A 82 -16.05 6.46 -17.85
CA ASN A 82 -15.56 6.86 -16.51
C ASN A 82 -14.03 6.88 -16.44
N ALA A 83 -13.34 6.02 -17.17
CA ALA A 83 -11.88 6.02 -17.23
C ALA A 83 -11.37 7.23 -18.04
N ASN A 84 -12.12 7.68 -19.07
CA ASN A 84 -11.74 8.82 -19.86
C ASN A 84 -11.89 10.13 -19.08
N GLY A 85 -10.84 10.95 -19.05
CA GLY A 85 -10.90 12.28 -18.44
C GLY A 85 -10.80 12.30 -16.89
N VAL A 86 -10.40 11.20 -16.26
CA VAL A 86 -10.10 11.20 -14.82
C VAL A 86 -9.05 12.27 -14.51
N PRO A 87 -9.27 13.14 -13.50
CA PRO A 87 -8.33 14.21 -13.17
C PRO A 87 -6.92 13.68 -12.78
N GLY A 88 -5.91 14.52 -13.01
CA GLY A 88 -4.52 14.25 -12.64
C GLY A 88 -3.70 13.61 -13.75
N THR A 89 -2.74 12.75 -13.37
CA THR A 89 -1.88 12.06 -14.35
C THR A 89 -2.66 11.02 -15.14
N SER A 90 -2.41 10.97 -16.44
CA SER A 90 -3.17 10.13 -17.38
C SER A 90 -2.25 9.57 -18.47
N ILE A 91 -2.61 8.46 -19.07
CA ILE A 91 -2.07 7.95 -20.32
C ILE A 91 -2.96 8.34 -21.50
N TYR A 92 -4.04 9.08 -21.24
CA TYR A 92 -4.98 9.64 -22.22
C TYR A 92 -5.77 8.57 -22.97
N LEU A 93 -6.30 7.59 -22.24
CA LEU A 93 -7.16 6.54 -22.82
C LEU A 93 -8.40 7.16 -23.48
N GLY A 94 -8.62 6.80 -24.73
CA GLY A 94 -9.88 7.11 -25.43
C GLY A 94 -11.01 6.17 -24.99
N VAL A 95 -12.25 6.64 -24.99
CA VAL A 95 -13.42 5.78 -24.75
C VAL A 95 -13.47 4.66 -25.78
N GLY A 96 -13.57 3.42 -25.32
CA GLY A 96 -13.54 2.22 -26.16
C GLY A 96 -12.14 1.78 -26.61
N GLU A 97 -11.09 2.50 -26.22
CA GLU A 97 -9.71 2.04 -26.45
C GLU A 97 -9.43 0.78 -25.64
N THR A 98 -8.80 -0.20 -26.28
CA THR A 98 -8.51 -1.50 -25.69
C THR A 98 -7.00 -1.73 -25.60
N LEU A 99 -6.52 -2.03 -24.41
CA LEU A 99 -5.15 -2.39 -24.12
C LEU A 99 -5.12 -3.68 -23.28
N THR A 100 -4.00 -4.40 -23.29
CA THR A 100 -3.83 -5.55 -22.40
C THR A 100 -3.59 -5.11 -20.96
N ILE A 101 -3.85 -6.00 -20.00
CA ILE A 101 -3.51 -5.77 -18.57
C ILE A 101 -2.03 -5.38 -18.43
N GLU A 102 -1.12 -6.03 -19.15
CA GLU A 102 0.30 -5.66 -19.11
C GLU A 102 0.52 -4.20 -19.54
N GLN A 103 -0.09 -3.78 -20.65
CA GLN A 103 0.02 -2.40 -21.13
C GLN A 103 -0.62 -1.39 -20.16
N MET A 104 -1.79 -1.74 -19.59
CA MET A 104 -2.43 -0.93 -18.56
C MET A 104 -1.54 -0.79 -17.30
N LEU A 105 -0.87 -1.87 -16.86
CA LEU A 105 0.07 -1.84 -15.74
C LEU A 105 1.30 -0.95 -16.02
N TYR A 106 1.83 -0.94 -17.24
CA TYR A 106 2.88 0.03 -17.62
C TYR A 106 2.37 1.47 -17.54
N GLY A 107 1.16 1.74 -18.02
CA GLY A 107 0.51 3.05 -17.90
C GLY A 107 0.27 3.44 -16.44
N LEU A 108 -0.23 2.52 -15.64
CA LEU A 108 -0.50 2.68 -14.21
C LEU A 108 0.77 3.02 -13.42
N LEU A 109 1.82 2.20 -13.54
CA LEU A 109 2.99 2.27 -12.66
C LEU A 109 4.07 3.24 -13.15
N LEU A 110 4.33 3.31 -14.47
CA LEU A 110 5.39 4.17 -15.01
C LEU A 110 4.93 5.60 -15.30
N ARG A 111 3.65 5.77 -15.65
CA ARG A 111 3.06 7.09 -15.93
C ARG A 111 2.11 7.55 -14.84
N SER A 112 1.83 6.70 -13.85
CA SER A 112 0.86 6.99 -12.80
C SER A 112 -0.53 7.33 -13.34
N GLY A 113 -0.97 6.67 -14.43
CA GLY A 113 -2.24 6.94 -15.12
C GLY A 113 -3.45 6.66 -14.23
N ASN A 114 -4.24 7.70 -13.95
CA ASN A 114 -5.48 7.55 -13.17
C ASN A 114 -6.57 6.89 -14.01
N ASP A 115 -6.59 7.17 -15.30
CA ASP A 115 -7.44 6.54 -16.31
C ASP A 115 -7.18 5.02 -16.39
N ALA A 116 -5.92 4.60 -16.43
CA ALA A 116 -5.54 3.19 -16.37
C ALA A 116 -6.00 2.53 -15.07
N ALA A 117 -5.90 3.24 -13.93
CA ALA A 117 -6.38 2.72 -12.64
C ALA A 117 -7.90 2.47 -12.65
N VAL A 118 -8.69 3.39 -13.22
CA VAL A 118 -10.15 3.24 -13.32
C VAL A 118 -10.50 2.11 -14.29
N ALA A 119 -9.86 2.05 -15.46
CA ALA A 119 -10.10 0.99 -16.44
C ALA A 119 -9.83 -0.41 -15.85
N ILE A 120 -8.72 -0.58 -15.14
CA ILE A 120 -8.40 -1.84 -14.43
C ILE A 120 -9.46 -2.14 -13.36
N ALA A 121 -9.84 -1.14 -12.56
CA ALA A 121 -10.80 -1.34 -11.47
C ALA A 121 -12.17 -1.81 -12.00
N GLU A 122 -12.67 -1.19 -13.03
CA GLU A 122 -13.94 -1.57 -13.66
C GLU A 122 -13.87 -2.95 -14.34
N HIS A 123 -12.73 -3.27 -14.95
CA HIS A 123 -12.52 -4.58 -15.57
C HIS A 123 -12.52 -5.71 -14.52
N VAL A 124 -11.81 -5.53 -13.40
CA VAL A 124 -11.67 -6.55 -12.34
C VAL A 124 -12.95 -6.73 -11.54
N SER A 125 -13.67 -5.65 -11.23
CA SER A 125 -14.76 -5.66 -10.25
C SER A 125 -16.08 -5.11 -10.77
N GLY A 126 -16.15 -4.66 -12.02
CA GLY A 126 -17.34 -4.09 -12.64
C GLY A 126 -17.60 -2.62 -12.28
N SER A 127 -17.03 -2.11 -11.18
CA SER A 127 -17.11 -0.70 -10.79
C SER A 127 -15.93 -0.27 -9.91
N VAL A 128 -15.69 1.05 -9.88
CA VAL A 128 -14.69 1.64 -8.96
C VAL A 128 -15.04 1.37 -7.49
N ALA A 129 -16.32 1.42 -7.13
CA ALA A 129 -16.78 1.18 -5.77
C ALA A 129 -16.56 -0.28 -5.32
N ASP A 130 -16.89 -1.25 -6.17
CA ASP A 130 -16.66 -2.67 -5.89
C ASP A 130 -15.15 -2.98 -5.84
N PHE A 131 -14.36 -2.31 -6.67
CA PHE A 131 -12.91 -2.45 -6.62
C PHE A 131 -12.33 -1.86 -5.33
N ALA A 132 -12.79 -0.70 -4.85
CA ALA A 132 -12.38 -0.15 -3.56
C ALA A 132 -12.74 -1.11 -2.40
N ALA A 133 -13.91 -1.75 -2.45
CA ALA A 133 -14.27 -2.79 -1.49
C ALA A 133 -13.31 -3.99 -1.56
N LEU A 134 -12.89 -4.41 -2.76
CA LEU A 134 -11.90 -5.48 -2.95
C LEU A 134 -10.51 -5.07 -2.41
N MET A 135 -10.07 -3.81 -2.64
CA MET A 135 -8.83 -3.26 -2.08
C MET A 135 -8.84 -3.32 -0.54
N ASN A 136 -9.94 -2.89 0.08
CA ASN A 136 -10.07 -2.92 1.54
C ASN A 136 -10.10 -4.34 2.10
N LYS A 137 -10.77 -5.27 1.42
CA LYS A 137 -10.73 -6.68 1.77
C LYS A 137 -9.31 -7.23 1.71
N ARG A 138 -8.58 -6.92 0.63
CA ARG A 138 -7.19 -7.37 0.46
C ARG A 138 -6.25 -6.75 1.50
N ALA A 139 -6.44 -5.49 1.87
CA ALA A 139 -5.69 -4.84 2.95
C ALA A 139 -5.84 -5.60 4.28
N VAL A 140 -7.07 -6.01 4.63
CA VAL A 140 -7.33 -6.81 5.84
C VAL A 140 -6.63 -8.19 5.76
N GLU A 141 -6.65 -8.86 4.61
CA GLU A 141 -5.98 -10.15 4.42
C GLU A 141 -4.45 -10.05 4.54
N LEU A 142 -3.88 -8.89 4.20
CA LEU A 142 -2.45 -8.60 4.30
C LEU A 142 -2.05 -8.04 5.68
N ASP A 143 -3.00 -7.85 6.61
CA ASP A 143 -2.78 -7.13 7.88
C ASP A 143 -2.20 -5.71 7.67
N ALA A 144 -2.58 -5.07 6.56
CA ALA A 144 -2.12 -3.74 6.17
C ALA A 144 -3.04 -2.65 6.74
N ASP A 145 -2.46 -1.73 7.53
CA ASP A 145 -3.19 -0.59 8.10
C ASP A 145 -3.43 0.49 7.04
N ALA A 146 -4.36 0.21 6.12
CA ALA A 146 -4.73 1.04 4.98
C ALA A 146 -6.25 1.02 4.76
N HIS A 147 -6.77 2.13 4.21
CA HIS A 147 -8.14 2.22 3.74
C HIS A 147 -8.20 2.91 2.38
N TYR A 148 -8.95 2.33 1.45
CA TYR A 148 -9.02 2.73 0.05
C TYR A 148 -10.43 3.16 -0.33
N GLU A 149 -10.56 4.34 -0.95
CA GLU A 149 -11.81 4.88 -1.51
C GLU A 149 -11.80 4.87 -3.05
N ASN A 150 -10.62 4.75 -3.66
CA ASN A 150 -10.46 4.76 -5.10
C ASN A 150 -9.17 4.04 -5.54
N PRO A 151 -9.05 3.66 -6.84
CA PRO A 151 -7.90 2.89 -7.33
C PRO A 151 -6.67 3.73 -7.70
N HIS A 152 -6.77 5.08 -7.69
CA HIS A 152 -5.74 5.97 -8.25
C HIS A 152 -5.03 6.86 -7.24
N GLY A 153 -5.63 7.10 -6.06
CA GLY A 153 -5.01 7.88 -5.00
C GLY A 153 -5.33 9.38 -5.03
N LEU A 154 -6.39 9.80 -5.72
CA LEU A 154 -6.94 11.15 -5.52
C LEU A 154 -7.55 11.24 -4.12
N ASP A 155 -7.44 12.44 -3.54
CA ASP A 155 -7.91 12.69 -2.18
C ASP A 155 -9.40 12.33 -2.02
N ALA A 156 -9.68 11.59 -0.96
CA ALA A 156 -11.01 11.25 -0.50
C ALA A 156 -10.97 11.06 1.02
N ASP A 157 -12.09 11.32 1.69
CA ASP A 157 -12.17 11.18 3.15
C ASP A 157 -11.90 9.73 3.55
N GLY A 158 -10.89 9.54 4.41
CA GLY A 158 -10.48 8.21 4.87
C GLY A 158 -9.53 7.45 3.94
N HIS A 159 -9.17 7.99 2.77
CA HIS A 159 -8.21 7.37 1.85
C HIS A 159 -6.77 7.50 2.35
N GLU A 160 -6.37 6.62 3.26
CA GLU A 160 -5.13 6.73 4.03
C GLU A 160 -4.47 5.37 4.25
N ALA A 161 -3.14 5.38 4.39
CA ALA A 161 -2.36 4.22 4.81
C ALA A 161 -1.21 4.63 5.73
N SER A 162 -0.71 3.68 6.51
CA SER A 162 0.57 3.83 7.20
C SER A 162 1.74 3.50 6.27
N ALA A 163 2.93 4.03 6.58
CA ALA A 163 4.13 3.69 5.80
C ALA A 163 4.48 2.19 5.88
N LEU A 164 4.12 1.54 6.98
CA LEU A 164 4.35 0.11 7.17
C LEU A 164 3.38 -0.75 6.35
N ALA A 165 2.19 -0.22 6.05
CA ALA A 165 1.17 -0.92 5.25
C ALA A 165 1.49 -0.94 3.75
N LEU A 166 2.25 0.05 3.26
CA LEU A 166 2.67 0.19 1.85
C LEU A 166 3.90 -0.66 1.52
#